data_6e1a8e967dd1300b20f4157398f10eee
#
_entry.id   6e1a8e967dd1300b20f4157398f10eee
#
_cell.length_a   1.000
_cell.length_b   1.000
_cell.length_c   1.000
_cell.angle_alpha   90.00
_cell.angle_beta   90.00
_cell.angle_gamma   90.00
#
_symmetry.space_group_name_H-M   'P 1'
#
loop_
_entity.id
_entity.type
_entity.pdbx_description
1 polymer ?
#
loop_
_entity_poly.entity_id
_entity_poly.type
_entity_poly.pdbx_seq_one_letter_code
_entity_poly.pdbx_strand_id
1 'polypeptide(L)'
;DLDNYKQIYSALAQYVAEMNRSIVTVTGVSSGVDWFNNVNESKNQSSGVIIAQNGKQLLILTDYSPVKQADDIIVTFNKGIQAHASLKEKDETTGLAVIAVELDVLNEDFLKNDITIATLGSSNIRDIAGLPVVALGRPMGINGSLGYGIITSSASESAASDTTYRILQTNIVGSQNAGGVLFNLQGQVIGIITNGKSATDMKNMVCAYGITDLKRHIEKMSNGEKFAYLGLKGVDVTEEANSELGVPYGAYITEVEMDSPAMLAGIQQGDV
;
A
#
# COMPACT_ATOMS: atom_id res chain seq x y z
N ASP A 1 -14.90 -32.73 10.65
CA ASP A 1 -15.50 -32.69 11.95
C ASP A 1 -15.69 -31.22 12.39
N LEU A 2 -16.89 -30.91 12.94
CA LEU A 2 -17.29 -29.53 13.26
C LEU A 2 -16.39 -28.89 14.32
N ASP A 3 -15.82 -29.66 15.20
CA ASP A 3 -14.95 -29.16 16.27
C ASP A 3 -13.59 -28.73 15.72
N ASN A 4 -13.03 -29.45 14.76
CA ASN A 4 -11.80 -29.03 14.06
C ASN A 4 -12.02 -27.74 13.27
N TYR A 5 -13.18 -27.60 12.63
CA TYR A 5 -13.57 -26.39 11.93
C TYR A 5 -13.65 -25.17 12.88
N LYS A 6 -14.30 -25.33 14.03
CA LYS A 6 -14.37 -24.28 15.06
C LYS A 6 -12.98 -23.90 15.60
N GLN A 7 -12.11 -24.91 15.83
CA GLN A 7 -10.74 -24.66 16.28
C GLN A 7 -9.93 -23.85 15.29
N ILE A 8 -10.03 -24.14 13.99
CA ILE A 8 -9.35 -23.38 12.93
C ILE A 8 -9.81 -21.91 12.96
N TYR A 9 -11.13 -21.66 12.97
CA TYR A 9 -11.63 -20.29 12.99
C TYR A 9 -11.33 -19.55 14.29
N SER A 10 -11.30 -20.23 15.43
CA SER A 10 -10.88 -19.64 16.70
C SER A 10 -9.41 -19.25 16.68
N ALA A 11 -8.54 -20.09 16.12
CA ALA A 11 -7.13 -19.78 15.95
C ALA A 11 -6.94 -18.57 15.00
N LEU A 12 -7.65 -18.56 13.87
CA LEU A 12 -7.62 -17.41 12.94
C LEU A 12 -8.09 -16.10 13.61
N ALA A 13 -9.15 -16.16 14.44
CA ALA A 13 -9.63 -14.98 15.17
C ALA A 13 -8.58 -14.44 16.16
N GLN A 14 -7.83 -15.31 16.83
CA GLN A 14 -6.73 -14.89 17.70
C GLN A 14 -5.59 -14.25 16.91
N TYR A 15 -5.20 -14.82 15.76
CA TYR A 15 -4.21 -14.23 14.88
C TYR A 15 -4.64 -12.85 14.37
N VAL A 16 -5.90 -12.72 13.95
CA VAL A 16 -6.45 -11.42 13.51
C VAL A 16 -6.39 -10.38 14.62
N ALA A 17 -6.74 -10.75 15.85
CA ALA A 17 -6.68 -9.84 16.99
C ALA A 17 -5.25 -9.30 17.22
N GLU A 18 -4.24 -10.16 17.07
CA GLU A 18 -2.83 -9.76 17.22
C GLU A 18 -2.38 -8.87 16.05
N MET A 19 -2.68 -9.26 14.80
CA MET A 19 -2.33 -8.45 13.61
C MET A 19 -3.02 -7.09 13.62
N ASN A 20 -4.27 -7.00 14.07
CA ASN A 20 -5.03 -5.75 14.18
C ASN A 20 -4.38 -4.71 15.10
N ARG A 21 -3.50 -5.13 16.03
CA ARG A 21 -2.73 -4.19 16.86
C ARG A 21 -1.74 -3.35 16.07
N SER A 22 -1.42 -3.76 14.84
CA SER A 22 -0.58 -2.99 13.91
C SER A 22 -1.40 -2.15 12.91
N ILE A 23 -2.72 -2.28 12.89
CA ILE A 23 -3.60 -1.59 11.95
C ILE A 23 -4.22 -0.36 12.61
N VAL A 24 -4.25 0.74 11.87
CA VAL A 24 -4.83 2.00 12.28
C VAL A 24 -5.78 2.54 11.20
N THR A 25 -6.66 3.46 11.59
CA THR A 25 -7.41 4.29 10.64
C THR A 25 -6.71 5.63 10.52
N VAL A 26 -6.44 6.04 9.29
CA VAL A 26 -5.86 7.35 8.96
C VAL A 26 -6.97 8.23 8.39
N THR A 27 -7.18 9.38 9.01
CA THR A 27 -8.18 10.36 8.58
C THR A 27 -7.47 11.65 8.19
N GLY A 28 -7.58 12.03 6.92
CA GLY A 28 -7.21 13.36 6.45
C GLY A 28 -8.40 14.30 6.58
N VAL A 29 -8.21 15.40 7.27
CA VAL A 29 -9.21 16.45 7.48
C VAL A 29 -8.83 17.64 6.62
N SER A 30 -9.76 18.11 5.78
CA SER A 30 -9.58 19.29 4.94
C SER A 30 -10.71 20.26 5.20
N SER A 31 -10.38 21.53 5.42
CA SER A 31 -11.33 22.61 5.62
C SER A 31 -11.53 23.34 4.29
N GLY A 32 -12.76 23.43 3.84
CA GLY A 32 -13.16 24.20 2.67
C GLY A 32 -14.16 25.28 3.04
N VAL A 33 -14.16 26.38 2.30
CA VAL A 33 -15.20 27.40 2.41
C VAL A 33 -16.07 27.31 1.16
N ASP A 34 -17.36 27.13 1.34
CA ASP A 34 -18.29 27.11 0.23
C ASP A 34 -18.52 28.52 -0.36
N TRP A 35 -19.23 28.60 -1.48
CA TRP A 35 -19.57 29.86 -2.13
C TRP A 35 -20.32 30.85 -1.23
N PHE A 36 -20.95 30.35 -0.16
CA PHE A 36 -21.69 31.15 0.83
C PHE A 36 -20.88 31.48 2.09
N ASN A 37 -19.56 31.24 2.04
CA ASN A 37 -18.64 31.47 3.16
C ASN A 37 -18.87 30.56 4.39
N ASN A 38 -19.56 29.41 4.21
CA ASN A 38 -19.69 28.42 5.27
C ASN A 38 -18.44 27.52 5.28
N VAL A 39 -17.92 27.27 6.46
CA VAL A 39 -16.81 26.33 6.64
C VAL A 39 -17.35 24.92 6.56
N ASN A 40 -16.90 24.15 5.55
CA ASN A 40 -17.21 22.74 5.40
C ASN A 40 -15.96 21.92 5.69
N GLU A 41 -16.08 20.98 6.60
CA GLU A 41 -15.02 20.02 6.92
C GLU A 41 -15.25 18.72 6.12
N SER A 42 -14.27 18.31 5.36
CA SER A 42 -14.26 17.02 4.63
C SER A 42 -13.31 16.06 5.31
N LYS A 43 -13.74 14.82 5.52
CA LYS A 43 -12.94 13.75 6.13
C LYS A 43 -12.80 12.59 5.17
N ASN A 44 -11.57 12.32 4.75
CA ASN A 44 -11.23 11.17 3.94
C ASN A 44 -10.46 10.17 4.79
N GLN A 45 -10.79 8.90 4.66
CA GLN A 45 -10.22 7.84 5.49
C GLN A 45 -9.59 6.74 4.67
N SER A 46 -8.49 6.21 5.18
CA SER A 46 -7.86 4.98 4.74
C SER A 46 -7.37 4.15 5.92
N SER A 47 -6.89 2.96 5.63
CA SER A 47 -6.18 2.15 6.61
C SER A 47 -4.69 2.48 6.59
N GLY A 48 -4.05 2.39 7.73
CA GLY A 48 -2.61 2.42 7.86
C GLY A 48 -2.08 1.20 8.61
N VAL A 49 -0.81 0.90 8.41
CA VAL A 49 -0.10 -0.14 9.13
C VAL A 49 1.15 0.45 9.79
N ILE A 50 1.33 0.14 11.08
CA ILE A 50 2.48 0.56 11.87
C ILE A 50 3.68 -0.27 11.41
N ILE A 51 4.68 0.37 10.81
CA ILE A 51 5.82 -0.32 10.17
C ILE A 51 7.13 -0.18 10.93
N ALA A 52 7.29 0.86 11.73
CA ALA A 52 8.53 1.11 12.46
C ALA A 52 8.33 2.07 13.64
N GLN A 53 9.32 2.08 14.52
CA GLN A 53 9.50 3.06 15.60
C GLN A 53 10.96 3.47 15.64
N ASN A 54 11.26 4.76 15.60
CA ASN A 54 12.63 5.28 15.53
C ASN A 54 13.10 5.97 16.81
N GLY A 55 12.46 5.67 17.96
CA GLY A 55 12.78 6.26 19.27
C GLY A 55 12.13 7.62 19.55
N LYS A 56 11.60 8.30 18.54
CA LYS A 56 10.84 9.56 18.66
C LYS A 56 9.46 9.46 18.04
N GLN A 57 9.34 8.72 16.94
CA GLN A 57 8.17 8.65 16.11
C GLN A 57 7.75 7.21 15.86
N LEU A 58 6.47 7.01 15.78
CA LEU A 58 5.83 5.84 15.24
C LEU A 58 5.55 6.08 13.75
N LEU A 59 6.06 5.22 12.87
CA LEU A 59 5.91 5.37 11.43
C LEU A 59 4.80 4.46 10.92
N ILE A 60 3.93 5.02 10.08
CA ILE A 60 2.72 4.37 9.59
C ILE A 60 2.70 4.49 8.06
N LEU A 61 2.60 3.35 7.38
CA LEU A 61 2.37 3.27 5.94
C LEU A 61 0.87 3.33 5.66
N THR A 62 0.46 4.18 4.75
CA THR A 62 -0.94 4.39 4.38
C THR A 62 -1.09 4.80 2.92
N ASP A 63 -2.34 4.88 2.43
CA ASP A 63 -2.63 5.50 1.14
C ASP A 63 -2.35 7.01 1.20
N TYR A 64 -1.79 7.54 0.12
CA TYR A 64 -1.49 8.98 0.03
C TYR A 64 -2.75 9.82 -0.21
N SER A 65 -3.74 9.28 -0.92
CA SER A 65 -4.94 10.03 -1.34
C SER A 65 -5.66 10.77 -0.20
N PRO A 66 -5.93 10.17 0.98
CA PRO A 66 -6.61 10.87 2.07
C PRO A 66 -5.81 12.00 2.70
N VAL A 67 -4.48 11.90 2.62
CA VAL A 67 -3.58 12.87 3.27
C VAL A 67 -3.02 13.92 2.32
N LYS A 68 -3.24 13.76 1.00
CA LYS A 68 -2.66 14.61 -0.04
C LYS A 68 -2.97 16.09 0.09
N GLN A 69 -4.19 16.43 0.53
CA GLN A 69 -4.66 17.80 0.66
C GLN A 69 -5.27 18.04 2.05
N ALA A 70 -4.85 17.25 3.02
CA ALA A 70 -5.33 17.38 4.38
C ALA A 70 -4.62 18.52 5.10
N ASP A 71 -5.38 19.37 5.77
CA ASP A 71 -4.88 20.40 6.69
C ASP A 71 -4.41 19.76 8.00
N ASP A 72 -5.02 18.61 8.35
CA ASP A 72 -4.69 17.83 9.53
C ASP A 72 -4.82 16.34 9.25
N ILE A 73 -3.94 15.54 9.85
CA ILE A 73 -3.93 14.09 9.74
C ILE A 73 -4.12 13.49 11.12
N ILE A 74 -5.19 12.72 11.28
CA ILE A 74 -5.52 12.05 12.55
C ILE A 74 -5.37 10.54 12.37
N VAL A 75 -4.58 9.92 13.25
CA VAL A 75 -4.46 8.47 13.35
C VAL A 75 -5.33 7.99 14.49
N THR A 76 -6.26 7.09 14.21
CA THR A 76 -7.07 6.41 15.20
C THR A 76 -6.55 4.98 15.36
N PHE A 77 -6.01 4.69 16.52
CA PHE A 77 -5.54 3.38 16.93
C PHE A 77 -6.70 2.52 17.44
N ASN A 78 -6.40 1.25 17.74
CA ASN A 78 -7.33 0.41 18.48
C ASN A 78 -7.77 1.11 19.80
N LYS A 79 -8.89 0.68 20.36
CA LYS A 79 -9.55 1.32 21.53
C LYS A 79 -9.93 2.80 21.32
N GLY A 80 -9.90 3.31 20.08
CA GLY A 80 -10.33 4.67 19.74
C GLY A 80 -9.36 5.77 20.17
N ILE A 81 -8.11 5.43 20.55
CA ILE A 81 -7.09 6.42 20.88
C ILE A 81 -6.68 7.15 19.61
N GLN A 82 -6.63 8.47 19.66
CA GLN A 82 -6.31 9.33 18.52
C GLN A 82 -5.04 10.13 18.78
N ALA A 83 -4.27 10.35 17.72
CA ALA A 83 -3.12 11.24 17.71
C ALA A 83 -3.02 11.97 16.38
N HIS A 84 -2.46 13.19 16.40
CA HIS A 84 -2.09 13.89 15.18
C HIS A 84 -0.83 13.28 14.56
N ALA A 85 -0.79 13.29 13.24
CA ALA A 85 0.35 12.81 12.47
C ALA A 85 0.83 13.85 11.48
N SER A 86 2.08 13.73 11.07
CA SER A 86 2.67 14.53 10.01
C SER A 86 3.05 13.64 8.82
N LEU A 87 2.94 14.17 7.60
CA LEU A 87 3.45 13.49 6.41
C LEU A 87 4.98 13.48 6.46
N LYS A 88 5.56 12.28 6.40
CA LYS A 88 7.01 12.10 6.34
C LYS A 88 7.52 12.20 4.90
N GLU A 89 6.98 11.35 4.04
CA GLU A 89 7.22 11.37 2.58
C GLU A 89 6.14 10.53 1.88
N LYS A 90 6.03 10.70 0.58
CA LYS A 90 5.06 10.05 -0.31
C LYS A 90 5.73 9.45 -1.53
N ASP A 91 5.08 8.46 -2.10
CA ASP A 91 5.38 7.93 -3.42
C ASP A 91 4.13 8.04 -4.30
N GLU A 92 4.12 9.02 -5.19
CA GLU A 92 2.96 9.27 -6.06
C GLU A 92 2.76 8.15 -7.09
N THR A 93 3.80 7.40 -7.40
CA THR A 93 3.76 6.28 -8.35
C THR A 93 2.94 5.11 -7.80
N THR A 94 3.15 4.75 -6.54
CA THR A 94 2.38 3.71 -5.87
C THR A 94 1.09 4.24 -5.23
N GLY A 95 1.00 5.54 -4.99
CA GLY A 95 -0.06 6.16 -4.23
C GLY A 95 0.04 5.91 -2.72
N LEU A 96 1.22 5.60 -2.22
CA LEU A 96 1.50 5.35 -0.81
C LEU A 96 2.19 6.53 -0.14
N ALA A 97 2.07 6.62 1.17
CA ALA A 97 2.75 7.59 2.01
C ALA A 97 3.16 6.98 3.34
N VAL A 98 4.22 7.51 3.94
CA VAL A 98 4.56 7.29 5.33
C VAL A 98 4.25 8.55 6.13
N ILE A 99 3.47 8.38 7.18
CA ILE A 99 3.15 9.41 8.16
C ILE A 99 3.78 9.08 9.50
N ALA A 100 4.01 10.07 10.33
CA ALA A 100 4.67 9.94 11.62
C ALA A 100 3.79 10.50 12.74
N VAL A 101 3.66 9.73 13.82
CA VAL A 101 3.05 10.15 15.09
C VAL A 101 4.17 10.28 16.11
N GLU A 102 4.25 11.41 16.83
CA GLU A 102 5.25 11.60 17.90
C GLU A 102 4.91 10.67 19.08
N LEU A 103 5.94 10.01 19.64
CA LEU A 103 5.74 9.03 20.72
C LEU A 103 5.35 9.69 22.05
N ASP A 104 5.76 10.93 22.27
CA ASP A 104 5.52 11.68 23.52
C ASP A 104 4.03 12.04 23.73
N VAL A 105 3.23 12.01 22.66
CA VAL A 105 1.76 12.21 22.76
C VAL A 105 1.01 10.93 23.08
N LEU A 106 1.69 9.77 23.10
CA LEU A 106 1.10 8.45 23.37
C LEU A 106 1.55 7.95 24.75
N ASN A 107 0.62 7.28 25.44
CA ASN A 107 0.93 6.68 26.74
C ASN A 107 1.86 5.47 26.57
N GLU A 108 2.88 5.33 27.43
CA GLU A 108 3.86 4.23 27.38
C GLU A 108 3.21 2.85 27.53
N ASP A 109 2.21 2.71 28.43
CA ASP A 109 1.49 1.45 28.61
C ASP A 109 0.72 1.07 27.34
N PHE A 110 0.13 2.05 26.66
CA PHE A 110 -0.53 1.85 25.38
C PHE A 110 0.46 1.39 24.29
N LEU A 111 1.60 2.09 24.17
CA LEU A 111 2.66 1.72 23.22
C LEU A 111 3.16 0.30 23.43
N LYS A 112 3.28 -0.12 24.70
CA LYS A 112 3.81 -1.43 25.05
C LYS A 112 2.80 -2.57 24.90
N ASN A 113 1.53 -2.31 25.25
CA ASN A 113 0.54 -3.37 25.43
C ASN A 113 -0.52 -3.42 24.33
N ASP A 114 -0.79 -2.31 23.64
CA ASP A 114 -1.96 -2.18 22.77
C ASP A 114 -1.63 -2.05 21.27
N ILE A 115 -0.39 -1.76 20.93
CA ILE A 115 0.07 -1.71 19.54
C ILE A 115 1.16 -2.74 19.26
N THR A 116 1.33 -3.05 17.99
CA THR A 116 2.41 -3.91 17.48
C THR A 116 2.97 -3.30 16.21
N ILE A 117 4.28 -3.36 16.04
CA ILE A 117 4.94 -3.00 14.78
C ILE A 117 4.83 -4.20 13.85
N ALA A 118 4.26 -4.01 12.67
CA ALA A 118 4.11 -5.07 11.70
C ALA A 118 5.46 -5.53 11.15
N THR A 119 5.64 -6.83 11.05
CA THR A 119 6.81 -7.41 10.39
C THR A 119 6.55 -7.48 8.89
N LEU A 120 7.43 -6.88 8.08
CA LEU A 120 7.38 -6.99 6.63
C LEU A 120 7.99 -8.31 6.19
N GLY A 121 7.17 -9.20 5.62
CA GLY A 121 7.57 -10.51 5.12
C GLY A 121 8.21 -10.46 3.73
N SER A 122 7.94 -11.47 2.92
CA SER A 122 8.37 -11.55 1.53
C SER A 122 7.23 -11.97 0.62
N SER A 123 7.10 -11.31 -0.51
CA SER A 123 6.20 -11.71 -1.60
C SER A 123 6.94 -12.39 -2.76
N ASN A 124 8.28 -12.47 -2.69
CA ASN A 124 9.09 -13.18 -3.67
C ASN A 124 9.30 -14.64 -3.21
N ILE A 125 8.21 -15.39 -3.16
CA ILE A 125 8.17 -16.79 -2.77
C ILE A 125 7.86 -17.61 -4.01
N ARG A 126 8.63 -18.70 -4.25
CA ARG A 126 8.31 -19.66 -5.30
C ARG A 126 6.93 -20.28 -5.00
N ASP A 127 6.10 -20.40 -6.04
CA ASP A 127 4.77 -21.02 -5.94
C ASP A 127 3.87 -20.38 -4.85
N ILE A 128 3.87 -19.05 -4.81
CA ILE A 128 3.08 -18.27 -3.85
C ILE A 128 1.55 -18.48 -4.03
N ALA A 129 1.09 -18.93 -5.18
CA ALA A 129 -0.31 -19.27 -5.42
C ALA A 129 -0.76 -20.42 -4.50
N GLY A 130 -1.95 -20.26 -3.91
CA GLY A 130 -2.47 -21.18 -2.89
C GLY A 130 -2.07 -20.82 -1.45
N LEU A 131 -1.16 -19.85 -1.24
CA LEU A 131 -0.80 -19.40 0.10
C LEU A 131 -2.00 -18.75 0.81
N PRO A 132 -2.37 -19.24 2.01
CA PRO A 132 -3.44 -18.62 2.80
C PRO A 132 -3.05 -17.22 3.27
N VAL A 133 -4.00 -16.30 3.17
CA VAL A 133 -3.82 -14.89 3.53
C VAL A 133 -5.00 -14.32 4.28
N VAL A 134 -4.71 -13.30 5.10
CA VAL A 134 -5.70 -12.50 5.81
C VAL A 134 -5.57 -11.05 5.32
N ALA A 135 -6.67 -10.49 4.84
CA ALA A 135 -6.77 -9.08 4.49
C ALA A 135 -7.35 -8.29 5.66
N LEU A 136 -6.64 -7.27 6.12
CA LEU A 136 -7.04 -6.41 7.25
C LEU A 136 -6.98 -4.94 6.88
N GLY A 137 -7.73 -4.14 7.61
CA GLY A 137 -7.85 -2.70 7.43
C GLY A 137 -9.20 -2.33 6.85
N ARG A 138 -9.33 -2.23 5.54
CA ARG A 138 -10.61 -2.02 4.86
C ARG A 138 -10.72 -2.76 3.53
N PRO A 139 -10.48 -4.08 3.50
CA PRO A 139 -10.54 -4.85 2.25
C PRO A 139 -11.90 -4.75 1.56
N MET A 140 -12.98 -4.57 2.32
CA MET A 140 -14.34 -4.40 1.81
C MET A 140 -14.78 -2.93 1.70
N GLY A 141 -13.85 -1.97 1.78
CA GLY A 141 -14.15 -0.53 1.77
C GLY A 141 -14.67 0.03 3.10
N ILE A 142 -14.80 -0.80 4.12
CA ILE A 142 -15.26 -0.46 5.47
C ILE A 142 -14.11 -0.64 6.45
N ASN A 143 -13.83 0.38 7.27
CA ASN A 143 -12.78 0.31 8.29
C ASN A 143 -13.04 -0.83 9.27
N GLY A 144 -11.98 -1.60 9.58
CA GLY A 144 -12.05 -2.76 10.46
C GLY A 144 -12.65 -4.02 9.81
N SER A 145 -12.96 -3.99 8.51
CA SER A 145 -13.33 -5.21 7.80
C SER A 145 -12.14 -6.14 7.65
N LEU A 146 -12.42 -7.42 7.48
CA LEU A 146 -11.42 -8.46 7.29
C LEU A 146 -11.89 -9.47 6.21
N GLY A 147 -10.92 -10.14 5.59
CA GLY A 147 -11.19 -11.23 4.66
C GLY A 147 -10.17 -12.34 4.80
N TYR A 148 -10.63 -13.58 4.64
CA TYR A 148 -9.79 -14.76 4.55
C TYR A 148 -9.80 -15.30 3.13
N GLY A 149 -8.67 -15.74 2.64
CA GLY A 149 -8.57 -16.36 1.34
C GLY A 149 -7.19 -16.90 1.05
N ILE A 150 -6.92 -17.06 -0.23
CA ILE A 150 -5.61 -17.49 -0.74
C ILE A 150 -5.13 -16.52 -1.82
N ILE A 151 -3.85 -16.49 -2.05
CA ILE A 151 -3.28 -15.91 -3.26
C ILE A 151 -3.63 -16.82 -4.43
N THR A 152 -4.27 -16.28 -5.45
CA THR A 152 -4.65 -17.03 -6.66
C THR A 152 -3.62 -16.88 -7.76
N SER A 153 -2.93 -15.75 -7.83
CA SER A 153 -1.89 -15.47 -8.82
C SER A 153 -0.96 -14.37 -8.35
N SER A 154 0.28 -14.41 -8.82
CA SER A 154 1.28 -13.34 -8.74
C SER A 154 1.90 -13.04 -10.10
N ALA A 155 1.28 -13.52 -11.17
CA ALA A 155 1.81 -13.39 -12.53
C ALA A 155 1.53 -12.00 -13.14
N SER A 156 0.64 -11.20 -12.57
CA SER A 156 0.34 -9.85 -13.05
C SER A 156 1.36 -8.86 -12.51
N GLU A 157 1.78 -7.96 -13.38
CA GLU A 157 2.64 -6.84 -13.04
C GLU A 157 1.93 -5.52 -13.34
N SER A 158 2.12 -4.54 -12.50
CA SER A 158 1.70 -3.16 -12.75
C SER A 158 2.93 -2.36 -13.16
N ALA A 159 3.03 -2.05 -14.44
CA ALA A 159 4.01 -1.08 -14.91
C ALA A 159 3.60 0.31 -14.41
N ALA A 160 4.46 0.92 -13.63
CA ALA A 160 4.38 2.31 -13.24
C ALA A 160 5.56 3.03 -13.88
N SER A 161 5.55 4.37 -13.88
CA SER A 161 6.71 5.11 -14.36
C SER A 161 7.95 4.74 -13.56
N ASP A 162 9.03 4.47 -14.26
CA ASP A 162 10.35 4.12 -13.73
C ASP A 162 10.44 2.78 -12.96
N THR A 163 9.36 1.98 -12.85
CA THR A 163 9.40 0.70 -12.12
C THR A 163 8.23 -0.21 -12.45
N THR A 164 8.36 -1.47 -12.08
CA THR A 164 7.32 -2.49 -12.20
C THR A 164 7.07 -3.13 -10.84
N TYR A 165 5.82 -3.26 -10.47
CA TYR A 165 5.39 -3.88 -9.22
C TYR A 165 4.62 -5.17 -9.49
N ARG A 166 4.96 -6.22 -8.76
CA ARG A 166 4.19 -7.47 -8.76
C ARG A 166 2.85 -7.27 -8.06
N ILE A 167 1.78 -7.75 -8.69
CA ILE A 167 0.44 -7.72 -8.12
C ILE A 167 0.08 -9.12 -7.63
N LEU A 168 -0.22 -9.22 -6.34
CA LEU A 168 -0.80 -10.40 -5.73
C LEU A 168 -2.32 -10.36 -5.90
N GLN A 169 -2.88 -11.36 -6.58
CA GLN A 169 -4.32 -11.52 -6.72
C GLN A 169 -4.83 -12.51 -5.69
N THR A 170 -6.01 -12.26 -5.13
CA THR A 170 -6.64 -13.13 -4.14
C THR A 170 -8.05 -13.54 -4.55
N ASN A 171 -8.62 -14.51 -3.86
CA ASN A 171 -10.05 -14.85 -3.95
C ASN A 171 -10.90 -14.15 -2.88
N ILE A 172 -10.33 -13.16 -2.19
CA ILE A 172 -11.06 -12.38 -1.18
C ILE A 172 -11.91 -11.35 -1.91
N VAL A 173 -13.20 -11.31 -1.61
CA VAL A 173 -14.10 -10.28 -2.11
C VAL A 173 -13.71 -8.93 -1.52
N GLY A 174 -13.54 -7.94 -2.38
CA GLY A 174 -13.18 -6.59 -2.02
C GLY A 174 -14.14 -5.55 -2.59
N SER A 175 -13.80 -4.29 -2.41
CA SER A 175 -14.52 -3.16 -3.00
C SER A 175 -13.57 -2.27 -3.81
N GLN A 176 -14.13 -1.34 -4.59
CA GLN A 176 -13.32 -0.33 -5.30
C GLN A 176 -12.55 0.59 -4.33
N ASN A 177 -13.02 0.68 -3.09
CA ASN A 177 -12.37 1.45 -2.02
C ASN A 177 -11.62 0.55 -1.04
N ALA A 178 -11.22 -0.65 -1.47
CA ALA A 178 -10.42 -1.54 -0.65
C ALA A 178 -9.07 -0.92 -0.32
N GLY A 179 -8.59 -1.15 0.87
CA GLY A 179 -7.27 -0.72 1.36
C GLY A 179 -6.84 -1.57 2.54
N GLY A 180 -5.62 -1.37 2.99
CA GLY A 180 -5.05 -2.13 4.10
C GLY A 180 -3.95 -3.09 3.64
N VAL A 181 -3.83 -4.21 4.30
CA VAL A 181 -2.70 -5.12 4.12
C VAL A 181 -3.12 -6.59 4.01
N LEU A 182 -2.32 -7.36 3.29
CA LEU A 182 -2.37 -8.82 3.31
C LEU A 182 -1.30 -9.36 4.26
N PHE A 183 -1.74 -10.18 5.23
CA PHE A 183 -0.88 -10.95 6.11
C PHE A 183 -0.83 -12.41 5.68
N ASN A 184 0.33 -13.05 5.84
CA ASN A 184 0.42 -14.51 5.84
C ASN A 184 0.01 -15.07 7.22
N LEU A 185 -0.07 -16.40 7.36
CA LEU A 185 -0.43 -17.02 8.64
C LEU A 185 0.68 -16.95 9.70
N GLN A 186 1.87 -16.44 9.37
CA GLN A 186 2.92 -16.12 10.33
C GLN A 186 2.81 -14.68 10.88
N GLY A 187 1.75 -13.95 10.51
CA GLY A 187 1.53 -12.57 10.94
C GLY A 187 2.45 -11.54 10.26
N GLN A 188 3.03 -11.90 9.13
CA GLN A 188 3.89 -10.99 8.35
C GLN A 188 3.10 -10.35 7.21
N VAL A 189 3.33 -9.06 6.98
CA VAL A 189 2.79 -8.34 5.82
C VAL A 189 3.48 -8.83 4.55
N ILE A 190 2.70 -9.35 3.60
CA ILE A 190 3.18 -9.82 2.29
C ILE A 190 2.67 -8.97 1.14
N GLY A 191 1.72 -8.09 1.38
CA GLY A 191 1.20 -7.17 0.37
C GLY A 191 0.48 -5.98 0.96
N ILE A 192 0.45 -4.89 0.20
CA ILE A 192 -0.34 -3.69 0.49
C ILE A 192 -1.51 -3.66 -0.50
N ILE A 193 -2.73 -3.67 0.03
CA ILE A 193 -3.95 -3.68 -0.78
C ILE A 193 -4.02 -2.40 -1.59
N THR A 194 -4.25 -2.54 -2.88
CA THR A 194 -4.33 -1.43 -3.82
C THR A 194 -5.63 -1.47 -4.60
N ASN A 195 -6.23 -0.30 -4.80
CA ASN A 195 -7.43 -0.15 -5.60
C ASN A 195 -7.08 -0.06 -7.09
N GLY A 196 -7.95 -0.64 -7.93
CA GLY A 196 -7.92 -0.42 -9.37
C GLY A 196 -6.79 -1.09 -10.15
N LYS A 197 -5.96 -1.91 -9.50
CA LYS A 197 -4.88 -2.69 -10.17
C LYS A 197 -5.29 -4.14 -10.46
N SER A 198 -6.55 -4.48 -10.20
CA SER A 198 -7.09 -5.79 -10.57
C SER A 198 -7.10 -5.96 -12.09
N ALA A 199 -6.82 -7.17 -12.56
CA ALA A 199 -7.12 -7.55 -13.94
C ALA A 199 -8.58 -7.25 -14.27
N THR A 200 -8.86 -6.86 -15.51
CA THR A 200 -10.16 -6.31 -15.95
C THR A 200 -11.39 -7.12 -15.53
N ASP A 201 -11.24 -8.43 -15.35
CA ASP A 201 -12.34 -9.34 -15.00
C ASP A 201 -12.48 -9.62 -13.49
N MET A 202 -11.57 -9.09 -12.64
CA MET A 202 -11.53 -9.35 -11.19
C MET A 202 -11.75 -8.08 -10.34
N LYS A 203 -12.56 -7.15 -10.83
CA LYS A 203 -12.78 -5.82 -10.21
C LYS A 203 -13.26 -5.85 -8.75
N ASN A 204 -13.82 -6.96 -8.30
CA ASN A 204 -14.36 -7.11 -6.95
C ASN A 204 -13.51 -8.03 -6.07
N MET A 205 -12.27 -8.32 -6.47
CA MET A 205 -11.35 -9.12 -5.67
C MET A 205 -10.25 -8.23 -5.09
N VAL A 206 -9.81 -8.56 -3.88
CA VAL A 206 -8.68 -7.89 -3.24
C VAL A 206 -7.41 -8.20 -4.02
N CYS A 207 -6.73 -7.15 -4.46
CA CYS A 207 -5.39 -7.20 -5.05
C CYS A 207 -4.43 -6.37 -4.22
N ALA A 208 -3.15 -6.73 -4.24
CA ALA A 208 -2.14 -6.05 -3.45
C ALA A 208 -0.81 -5.92 -4.22
N TYR A 209 -0.10 -4.83 -4.00
CA TYR A 209 1.32 -4.77 -4.33
C TYR A 209 2.09 -5.77 -3.48
N GLY A 210 2.95 -6.58 -4.09
CA GLY A 210 3.86 -7.44 -3.35
C GLY A 210 4.81 -6.65 -2.47
N ILE A 211 4.92 -7.02 -1.19
CA ILE A 211 5.70 -6.24 -0.21
C ILE A 211 7.19 -6.16 -0.57
N THR A 212 7.75 -7.18 -1.22
CA THR A 212 9.18 -7.22 -1.56
C THR A 212 9.57 -6.06 -2.47
N ASP A 213 8.72 -5.74 -3.45
CA ASP A 213 8.98 -4.65 -4.40
C ASP A 213 8.85 -3.27 -3.74
N LEU A 214 8.09 -3.18 -2.65
CA LEU A 214 7.85 -1.93 -1.92
C LEU A 214 8.89 -1.63 -0.84
N LYS A 215 9.68 -2.60 -0.39
CA LYS A 215 10.57 -2.41 0.78
C LYS A 215 11.50 -1.21 0.64
N ARG A 216 12.13 -1.04 -0.53
CA ARG A 216 13.01 0.10 -0.79
C ARG A 216 12.26 1.44 -0.77
N HIS A 217 11.03 1.46 -1.30
CA HIS A 217 10.18 2.65 -1.28
C HIS A 217 9.74 3.00 0.13
N ILE A 218 9.34 2.01 0.92
CA ILE A 218 8.97 2.17 2.34
C ILE A 218 10.16 2.72 3.13
N GLU A 219 11.36 2.18 2.93
CA GLU A 219 12.58 2.66 3.59
C GLU A 219 12.87 4.13 3.25
N LYS A 220 12.85 4.51 1.98
CA LYS A 220 13.02 5.90 1.55
C LYS A 220 11.98 6.83 2.16
N MET A 221 10.69 6.48 2.08
CA MET A 221 9.63 7.29 2.70
C MET A 221 9.81 7.41 4.22
N SER A 222 10.21 6.33 4.89
CA SER A 222 10.47 6.32 6.32
C SER A 222 11.61 7.24 6.74
N ASN A 223 12.60 7.40 5.87
CA ASN A 223 13.73 8.31 6.06
C ASN A 223 13.44 9.75 5.60
N GLY A 224 12.29 10.00 4.98
CA GLY A 224 11.95 11.30 4.39
C GLY A 224 12.76 11.63 3.14
N GLU A 225 13.25 10.60 2.44
CA GLU A 225 14.02 10.72 1.22
C GLU A 225 13.09 10.86 0.01
N LYS A 226 13.31 11.90 -0.80
CA LYS A 226 12.56 12.10 -2.05
C LYS A 226 12.91 11.04 -3.08
N PHE A 227 11.91 10.67 -3.87
CA PHE A 227 12.11 9.79 -5.01
C PHE A 227 12.71 10.55 -6.19
N ALA A 228 13.76 9.99 -6.78
CA ALA A 228 14.15 10.38 -8.11
C ALA A 228 13.12 9.84 -9.10
N TYR A 229 12.71 10.67 -10.02
CA TYR A 229 11.63 10.41 -10.97
C TYR A 229 12.06 10.89 -12.36
N LEU A 230 11.95 10.00 -13.34
CA LEU A 230 12.19 10.32 -14.75
C LEU A 230 10.88 10.56 -15.50
N GLY A 231 9.86 9.79 -15.22
CA GLY A 231 8.54 9.87 -15.84
C GLY A 231 8.50 9.23 -17.22
N LEU A 232 9.04 8.00 -17.32
CA LEU A 232 9.00 7.24 -18.56
C LEU A 232 8.61 5.77 -18.27
N LYS A 233 8.07 5.11 -19.32
CA LYS A 233 7.91 3.66 -19.37
C LYS A 233 8.69 3.12 -20.55
N GLY A 234 9.29 1.96 -20.38
CA GLY A 234 10.05 1.30 -21.41
C GLY A 234 9.99 -0.20 -21.30
N VAL A 235 10.42 -0.87 -22.34
CA VAL A 235 10.57 -2.32 -22.42
C VAL A 235 11.93 -2.64 -22.99
N ASP A 236 12.48 -3.79 -22.63
CA ASP A 236 13.72 -4.26 -23.25
C ASP A 236 13.46 -4.59 -24.72
N VAL A 237 14.40 -4.22 -25.58
CA VAL A 237 14.37 -4.60 -27.00
C VAL A 237 14.64 -6.10 -27.10
N THR A 238 13.66 -6.85 -27.64
CA THR A 238 13.79 -8.29 -27.84
C THR A 238 14.74 -8.64 -28.98
N GLU A 239 15.22 -9.89 -29.01
CA GLU A 239 16.08 -10.39 -30.07
C GLU A 239 15.37 -10.34 -31.44
N GLU A 240 14.07 -10.61 -31.47
CA GLU A 240 13.25 -10.51 -32.67
C GLU A 240 13.19 -9.06 -33.18
N ALA A 241 12.92 -8.10 -32.29
CA ALA A 241 12.84 -6.69 -32.65
C ALA A 241 14.17 -6.17 -33.18
N ASN A 242 15.29 -6.60 -32.60
CA ASN A 242 16.61 -6.25 -33.10
C ASN A 242 16.88 -6.87 -34.47
N SER A 243 16.64 -8.19 -34.64
CA SER A 243 16.98 -8.93 -35.86
C SER A 243 16.06 -8.62 -37.04
N GLU A 244 14.76 -8.43 -36.81
CA GLU A 244 13.78 -8.26 -37.87
C GLU A 244 13.52 -6.78 -38.21
N LEU A 245 13.59 -5.89 -37.21
CA LEU A 245 13.27 -4.46 -37.38
C LEU A 245 14.50 -3.56 -37.28
N GLY A 246 15.68 -4.10 -36.95
CA GLY A 246 16.91 -3.33 -36.84
C GLY A 246 16.93 -2.36 -35.65
N VAL A 247 16.06 -2.57 -34.65
CA VAL A 247 16.03 -1.74 -33.43
C VAL A 247 17.28 -2.05 -32.60
N PRO A 248 18.10 -1.06 -32.21
CA PRO A 248 19.28 -1.31 -31.39
C PRO A 248 18.88 -1.90 -30.03
N TYR A 249 19.74 -2.73 -29.44
CA TYR A 249 19.54 -3.23 -28.08
C TYR A 249 19.55 -2.08 -27.08
N GLY A 250 18.58 -2.07 -26.18
CA GLY A 250 18.42 -1.06 -25.15
C GLY A 250 17.02 -1.08 -24.53
N ALA A 251 16.70 -0.03 -23.83
CA ALA A 251 15.35 0.19 -23.28
C ALA A 251 14.55 1.03 -24.29
N TYR A 252 13.63 0.41 -25.02
CA TYR A 252 12.72 1.09 -25.93
C TYR A 252 11.65 1.84 -25.12
N ILE A 253 11.58 3.16 -25.31
CA ILE A 253 10.66 4.05 -24.59
C ILE A 253 9.25 3.95 -25.18
N THR A 254 8.32 3.41 -24.40
CA THR A 254 6.91 3.23 -24.80
C THR A 254 6.03 4.40 -24.43
N GLU A 255 6.37 5.14 -23.37
CA GLU A 255 5.59 6.30 -22.90
C GLU A 255 6.50 7.28 -22.16
N VAL A 256 6.28 8.58 -22.36
CA VAL A 256 6.90 9.67 -21.60
C VAL A 256 5.80 10.52 -20.99
N GLU A 257 5.84 10.69 -19.67
CA GLU A 257 4.84 11.49 -18.96
C GLU A 257 4.98 12.98 -19.25
N MET A 258 3.84 13.66 -19.34
CA MET A 258 3.80 15.10 -19.58
C MET A 258 4.48 15.85 -18.42
N ASP A 259 5.24 16.89 -18.76
CA ASP A 259 5.98 17.71 -17.80
C ASP A 259 7.01 16.96 -16.93
N SER A 260 7.36 15.73 -17.32
CA SER A 260 8.37 14.92 -16.63
C SER A 260 9.79 15.39 -16.89
N PRO A 261 10.76 15.06 -16.03
CA PRO A 261 12.18 15.28 -16.29
C PRO A 261 12.66 14.64 -17.60
N ALA A 262 12.16 13.46 -17.97
CA ALA A 262 12.46 12.81 -19.23
C ALA A 262 12.01 13.65 -20.43
N MET A 263 10.77 14.16 -20.40
CA MET A 263 10.26 15.04 -21.43
C MET A 263 11.06 16.33 -21.54
N LEU A 264 11.39 16.95 -20.41
CA LEU A 264 12.21 18.17 -20.37
C LEU A 264 13.64 17.93 -20.88
N ALA A 265 14.17 16.72 -20.70
CA ALA A 265 15.46 16.31 -21.26
C ALA A 265 15.40 15.96 -22.75
N GLY A 266 14.21 15.98 -23.37
CA GLY A 266 14.01 15.72 -24.80
C GLY A 266 13.85 14.24 -25.15
N ILE A 267 13.67 13.35 -24.16
CA ILE A 267 13.37 11.94 -24.40
C ILE A 267 11.94 11.82 -24.94
N GLN A 268 11.77 10.99 -25.97
CA GLN A 268 10.51 10.81 -26.67
C GLN A 268 10.13 9.32 -26.74
N GLN A 269 8.84 9.07 -26.93
CA GLN A 269 8.36 7.74 -27.29
C GLN A 269 9.05 7.27 -28.59
N GLY A 270 9.59 6.06 -28.57
CA GLY A 270 10.32 5.49 -29.68
C GLY A 270 11.85 5.58 -29.55
N ASP A 271 12.36 6.32 -28.58
CA ASP A 271 13.80 6.33 -28.29
C ASP A 271 14.26 4.96 -27.71
N VAL A 272 15.55 4.67 -27.91
CA VAL A 272 16.21 3.47 -27.37
C VAL A 272 17.50 3.85 -26.67
#